data_5302c88f5a9034b3f572a8e59729e16b
#
_entry.id   5302c88f5a9034b3f572a8e59729e16b
#
_cell.length_a   1.000
_cell.length_b   1.000
_cell.length_c   1.000
_cell.angle_alpha   90.00
_cell.angle_beta   90.00
_cell.angle_gamma   90.00
#
_symmetry.space_group_name_H-M   'P 1'
#
loop_
_entity.id
_entity.type
_entity.pdbx_description
1 polymer ?
#
loop_
_entity_poly.entity_id
_entity_poly.type
_entity_poly.pdbx_seq_one_letter_code
_entity_poly.pdbx_strand_id
1 'polypeptide(L)'
;SKLYKTVQSKGYVAEFTVQDENSLKHWIAGILGREGKKISENTAQLLLSKTGTDMENIQMELEKLICYCLDRDVVTAEDVEAVCTTRITNHIFDMVNAIAEKQPQKALQLYYDLLALKEPPMRVLFLIARQCNLLLQTKELKNRGHDNKTIASKIGVPPFAAGKYVAQASHFKTSVLKNAVKQCVETEEAVKSGRMNDMMSVEILILSVLPS
;
A
#
# COMPACT_ATOMS: atom_id res chain seq x y z
N SER A 1 -6.38 13.43 28.93
CA SER A 1 -7.62 14.04 29.48
C SER A 1 -7.75 13.71 30.97
N LYS A 2 -8.55 14.49 31.71
CA LYS A 2 -8.80 14.26 33.17
C LYS A 2 -9.45 12.88 33.38
N LEU A 3 -10.34 12.48 32.50
CA LEU A 3 -10.99 11.16 32.51
C LEU A 3 -9.96 10.02 32.40
N TYR A 4 -9.02 10.10 31.46
CA TYR A 4 -7.95 9.10 31.26
C TYR A 4 -7.12 8.91 32.53
N LYS A 5 -6.68 10.01 33.17
CA LYS A 5 -5.91 9.97 34.42
C LYS A 5 -6.71 9.33 35.56
N THR A 6 -8.02 9.60 35.65
CA THR A 6 -8.89 9.01 36.69
C THR A 6 -9.07 7.51 36.46
N VAL A 7 -9.26 7.06 35.19
CA VAL A 7 -9.35 5.62 34.90
C VAL A 7 -8.02 4.92 35.19
N GLN A 8 -6.89 5.53 34.80
CA GLN A 8 -5.56 4.98 35.06
C GLN A 8 -5.24 4.84 36.55
N SER A 9 -5.76 5.73 37.42
CA SER A 9 -5.55 5.67 38.86
C SER A 9 -6.46 4.71 39.62
N LYS A 10 -7.61 4.35 39.04
CA LYS A 10 -8.65 3.52 39.69
C LYS A 10 -8.94 2.19 38.98
N GLY A 11 -8.30 1.94 37.85
CA GLY A 11 -8.54 0.75 37.05
C GLY A 11 -7.32 0.38 36.22
N TYR A 12 -7.53 -0.51 35.24
CA TYR A 12 -6.52 -0.94 34.28
C TYR A 12 -6.78 -0.29 32.92
N VAL A 13 -5.75 0.34 32.36
CA VAL A 13 -5.79 0.91 31.01
C VAL A 13 -4.91 0.05 30.11
N ALA A 14 -5.51 -0.61 29.13
CA ALA A 14 -4.79 -1.30 28.06
C ALA A 14 -4.76 -0.41 26.81
N GLU A 15 -3.57 -0.18 26.29
CA GLU A 15 -3.38 0.55 25.04
C GLU A 15 -3.09 -0.44 23.90
N PHE A 16 -3.94 -0.46 22.89
CA PHE A 16 -3.77 -1.27 21.70
C PHE A 16 -3.16 -0.41 20.60
N THR A 17 -1.83 -0.47 20.46
CA THR A 17 -1.09 0.23 19.42
C THR A 17 -0.98 -0.60 18.16
N VAL A 18 -0.80 0.07 17.01
CA VAL A 18 -0.44 -0.60 15.75
C VAL A 18 0.89 -1.33 15.98
N GLN A 19 0.92 -2.61 15.63
CA GLN A 19 2.10 -3.45 15.81
C GLN A 19 3.20 -3.07 14.81
N ASP A 20 4.45 -3.17 15.24
CA ASP A 20 5.59 -3.03 14.35
C ASP A 20 5.80 -4.29 13.49
N GLU A 21 6.64 -4.17 12.48
CA GLU A 21 6.88 -5.25 11.51
C GLU A 21 7.45 -6.51 12.16
N ASN A 22 8.36 -6.37 13.13
CA ASN A 22 8.97 -7.51 13.81
C ASN A 22 7.95 -8.24 14.68
N SER A 23 7.12 -7.50 15.41
CA SER A 23 6.00 -8.04 16.19
C SER A 23 5.02 -8.79 15.31
N LEU A 24 4.69 -8.25 14.13
CA LEU A 24 3.81 -8.91 13.16
C LEU A 24 4.43 -10.18 12.58
N LYS A 25 5.73 -10.21 12.25
CA LYS A 25 6.42 -11.41 11.79
C LYS A 25 6.41 -12.52 12.85
N HIS A 26 6.67 -12.17 14.12
CA HIS A 26 6.60 -13.13 15.22
C HIS A 26 5.17 -13.66 15.42
N TRP A 27 4.18 -12.78 15.32
CA TRP A 27 2.78 -13.17 15.43
C TRP A 27 2.35 -14.11 14.28
N ILE A 28 2.74 -13.81 13.04
CA ILE A 28 2.53 -14.67 11.85
C ILE A 28 3.14 -16.05 12.08
N ALA A 29 4.42 -16.10 12.48
CA ALA A 29 5.10 -17.35 12.78
C ALA A 29 4.44 -18.13 13.92
N GLY A 30 3.93 -17.42 14.93
CA GLY A 30 3.20 -18.02 16.05
C GLY A 30 1.86 -18.65 15.65
N ILE A 31 1.09 -18.00 14.75
CA ILE A 31 -0.15 -18.58 14.22
C ILE A 31 0.15 -19.83 13.39
N LEU A 32 1.06 -19.72 12.44
CA LEU A 32 1.43 -20.86 11.58
C LEU A 32 2.02 -22.02 12.41
N GLY A 33 2.81 -21.71 13.45
CA GLY A 33 3.38 -22.72 14.36
C GLY A 33 2.33 -23.52 15.14
N ARG A 34 1.19 -22.93 15.50
CA ARG A 34 0.08 -23.65 16.13
C ARG A 34 -0.56 -24.68 15.20
N GLU A 35 -0.49 -24.43 13.89
CA GLU A 35 -0.98 -25.34 12.83
C GLU A 35 0.14 -26.25 12.29
N GLY A 36 1.26 -26.38 13.01
CA GLY A 36 2.39 -27.23 12.64
C GLY A 36 3.21 -26.72 11.45
N LYS A 37 3.02 -25.45 11.05
CA LYS A 37 3.66 -24.89 9.86
C LYS A 37 4.78 -23.92 10.23
N LYS A 38 5.75 -23.80 9.34
CA LYS A 38 6.91 -22.90 9.46
C LYS A 38 6.92 -21.89 8.32
N ILE A 39 7.43 -20.70 8.58
CA ILE A 39 7.63 -19.64 7.59
C ILE A 39 8.99 -19.00 7.80
N SER A 40 9.71 -18.70 6.71
CA SER A 40 10.95 -17.94 6.80
C SER A 40 10.67 -16.46 7.05
N GLU A 41 11.65 -15.73 7.61
CA GLU A 41 11.52 -14.29 7.83
C GLU A 41 11.28 -13.53 6.52
N ASN A 42 11.96 -13.91 5.44
CA ASN A 42 11.79 -13.31 4.11
C ASN A 42 10.38 -13.57 3.55
N THR A 43 9.85 -14.78 3.74
CA THR A 43 8.48 -15.12 3.31
C THR A 43 7.43 -14.37 4.14
N ALA A 44 7.62 -14.21 5.45
CA ALA A 44 6.77 -13.40 6.29
C ALA A 44 6.82 -11.91 5.89
N GLN A 45 8.00 -11.41 5.51
CA GLN A 45 8.17 -10.08 4.96
C GLN A 45 7.39 -9.90 3.63
N LEU A 46 7.47 -10.89 2.74
CA LEU A 46 6.71 -10.89 1.50
C LEU A 46 5.20 -10.87 1.77
N LEU A 47 4.72 -11.70 2.71
CA LEU A 47 3.32 -11.69 3.13
C LEU A 47 2.89 -10.29 3.61
N LEU A 48 3.63 -9.68 4.51
CA LEU A 48 3.35 -8.32 5.01
C LEU A 48 3.39 -7.27 3.88
N SER A 49 4.25 -7.44 2.89
CA SER A 49 4.30 -6.54 1.74
C SER A 49 3.01 -6.60 0.89
N LYS A 50 2.36 -7.76 0.82
CA LYS A 50 1.08 -7.97 0.11
C LYS A 50 -0.13 -7.54 0.95
N THR A 51 -0.18 -7.97 2.22
CA THR A 51 -1.34 -7.81 3.10
C THR A 51 -1.35 -6.47 3.85
N GLY A 52 -0.20 -5.82 4.00
CA GLY A 52 -0.01 -4.67 4.90
C GLY A 52 0.03 -5.09 6.37
N THR A 53 -0.25 -4.13 7.28
CA THR A 53 -0.12 -4.31 8.74
C THR A 53 -1.45 -4.50 9.48
N ASP A 54 -2.53 -4.66 8.75
CA ASP A 54 -3.85 -4.93 9.30
C ASP A 54 -3.93 -6.40 9.73
N MET A 55 -4.05 -6.63 11.04
CA MET A 55 -4.00 -7.97 11.61
C MET A 55 -5.16 -8.86 11.17
N GLU A 56 -6.36 -8.31 10.99
CA GLU A 56 -7.53 -9.05 10.52
C GLU A 56 -7.29 -9.54 9.08
N ASN A 57 -6.80 -8.67 8.21
CA ASN A 57 -6.46 -9.03 6.85
C ASN A 57 -5.32 -10.06 6.79
N ILE A 58 -4.27 -9.90 7.61
CA ILE A 58 -3.19 -10.90 7.71
C ILE A 58 -3.75 -12.25 8.14
N GLN A 59 -4.64 -12.27 9.13
CA GLN A 59 -5.25 -13.52 9.61
C GLN A 59 -6.02 -14.24 8.50
N MET A 60 -6.85 -13.54 7.74
CA MET A 60 -7.58 -14.12 6.61
C MET A 60 -6.64 -14.73 5.55
N GLU A 61 -5.52 -14.05 5.26
CA GLU A 61 -4.54 -14.57 4.32
C GLU A 61 -3.78 -15.78 4.89
N LEU A 62 -3.50 -15.81 6.20
CA LEU A 62 -2.90 -16.96 6.87
C LEU A 62 -3.83 -18.18 6.85
N GLU A 63 -5.12 -18.01 7.09
CA GLU A 63 -6.11 -19.09 7.00
C GLU A 63 -6.13 -19.73 5.60
N LYS A 64 -6.08 -18.91 4.54
CA LYS A 64 -5.97 -19.41 3.17
C LYS A 64 -4.66 -20.18 2.94
N LEU A 65 -3.53 -19.68 3.43
CA LEU A 65 -2.23 -20.33 3.33
C LEU A 65 -2.20 -21.66 4.08
N ILE A 66 -2.77 -21.72 5.28
CA ILE A 66 -2.88 -22.94 6.10
C ILE A 66 -3.66 -24.01 5.32
N CYS A 67 -4.80 -23.64 4.73
CA CYS A 67 -5.60 -24.55 3.91
C CYS A 67 -4.89 -24.98 2.63
N TYR A 68 -4.19 -24.07 1.96
CA TYR A 68 -3.48 -24.35 0.71
C TYR A 68 -2.27 -25.29 0.93
N CYS A 69 -1.55 -25.09 2.05
CA CYS A 69 -0.38 -25.88 2.41
C CYS A 69 -0.71 -27.10 3.28
N LEU A 70 -1.91 -27.69 3.15
CA LEU A 70 -2.41 -28.71 4.08
C LEU A 70 -1.40 -29.84 4.35
N ASP A 71 -0.78 -30.37 3.30
CA ASP A 71 0.14 -31.52 3.35
C ASP A 71 1.63 -31.12 3.47
N ARG A 72 1.93 -29.85 3.72
CA ARG A 72 3.30 -29.32 3.80
C ARG A 72 3.52 -28.53 5.07
N ASP A 73 4.66 -28.76 5.72
CA ASP A 73 5.02 -28.09 6.98
C ASP A 73 5.63 -26.70 6.78
N VAL A 74 6.01 -26.34 5.55
CA VAL A 74 6.69 -25.06 5.25
C VAL A 74 5.87 -24.25 4.26
N VAL A 75 5.56 -23.02 4.63
CA VAL A 75 4.98 -21.99 3.74
C VAL A 75 6.11 -21.29 3.01
N THR A 76 6.09 -21.38 1.68
CA THR A 76 7.11 -20.80 0.79
C THR A 76 6.68 -19.45 0.22
N ALA A 77 7.61 -18.76 -0.43
CA ALA A 77 7.32 -17.51 -1.13
C ALA A 77 6.33 -17.73 -2.29
N GLU A 78 6.46 -18.87 -2.99
CA GLU A 78 5.58 -19.27 -4.09
C GLU A 78 4.14 -19.48 -3.61
N ASP A 79 3.95 -20.03 -2.40
CA ASP A 79 2.63 -20.18 -1.81
C ASP A 79 1.98 -18.83 -1.51
N VAL A 80 2.77 -17.91 -0.95
CA VAL A 80 2.31 -16.53 -0.69
C VAL A 80 1.96 -15.82 -2.00
N GLU A 81 2.75 -16.01 -3.06
CA GLU A 81 2.45 -15.43 -4.37
C GLU A 81 1.18 -16.02 -5.00
N ALA A 82 0.97 -17.33 -4.86
CA ALA A 82 -0.17 -18.05 -5.45
C ALA A 82 -1.50 -17.76 -4.73
N VAL A 83 -1.47 -17.60 -3.40
CA VAL A 83 -2.68 -17.57 -2.56
C VAL A 83 -3.05 -16.18 -2.09
N CYS A 84 -2.03 -15.37 -1.69
CA CYS A 84 -2.31 -14.10 -1.05
C CYS A 84 -2.65 -13.01 -2.05
N THR A 85 -3.79 -12.41 -1.84
CA THR A 85 -4.27 -11.30 -2.68
C THR A 85 -3.45 -10.05 -2.42
N THR A 86 -2.89 -9.47 -3.48
CA THR A 86 -2.21 -8.19 -3.39
C THR A 86 -3.20 -7.07 -3.09
N ARG A 87 -2.92 -6.23 -2.10
CA ARG A 87 -3.78 -5.07 -1.79
C ARG A 87 -3.87 -4.12 -2.99
N ILE A 88 -5.05 -3.54 -3.17
CA ILE A 88 -5.30 -2.47 -4.17
C ILE A 88 -4.24 -1.35 -4.06
N THR A 89 -3.86 -0.99 -2.82
CA THR A 89 -2.82 0.04 -2.57
C THR A 89 -1.46 -0.35 -3.17
N ASN A 90 -1.13 -1.65 -3.19
CA ASN A 90 0.12 -2.12 -3.79
C ASN A 90 0.04 -2.08 -5.33
N HIS A 91 -1.10 -2.47 -5.92
CA HIS A 91 -1.31 -2.28 -7.36
C HIS A 91 -1.15 -0.81 -7.78
N ILE A 92 -1.69 0.12 -6.98
CA ILE A 92 -1.52 1.56 -7.22
C ILE A 92 -0.03 1.96 -7.09
N PHE A 93 0.67 1.46 -6.06
CA PHE A 93 2.09 1.74 -5.88
C PHE A 93 2.91 1.23 -7.07
N ASP A 94 2.65 0.01 -7.52
CA ASP A 94 3.34 -0.61 -8.66
C ASP A 94 2.98 0.08 -9.98
N MET A 95 1.73 0.53 -10.15
CA MET A 95 1.30 1.31 -11.31
C MET A 95 2.03 2.65 -11.38
N VAL A 96 2.16 3.36 -10.24
CA VAL A 96 2.91 4.63 -10.20
C VAL A 96 4.41 4.40 -10.42
N ASN A 97 4.98 3.24 -9.99
CA ASN A 97 6.33 2.86 -10.37
C ASN A 97 6.46 2.63 -11.88
N ALA A 98 5.54 1.88 -12.48
CA ALA A 98 5.54 1.64 -13.92
C ALA A 98 5.44 2.96 -14.73
N ILE A 99 4.67 3.93 -14.23
CA ILE A 99 4.62 5.29 -14.79
C ILE A 99 6.00 5.96 -14.71
N ALA A 100 6.66 5.91 -13.53
CA ALA A 100 8.00 6.50 -13.34
C ALA A 100 9.06 5.88 -14.25
N GLU A 101 8.97 4.57 -14.48
CA GLU A 101 9.88 3.78 -15.31
C GLU A 101 9.54 3.84 -16.81
N LYS A 102 8.56 4.66 -17.21
CA LYS A 102 8.08 4.79 -18.60
C LYS A 102 7.61 3.46 -19.21
N GLN A 103 6.90 2.66 -18.43
CA GLN A 103 6.33 1.37 -18.82
C GLN A 103 4.80 1.46 -18.99
N PRO A 104 4.27 2.11 -20.05
CA PRO A 104 2.84 2.38 -20.19
C PRO A 104 1.99 1.11 -20.25
N GLN A 105 2.47 0.05 -20.92
CA GLN A 105 1.75 -1.21 -21.03
C GLN A 105 1.54 -1.84 -19.64
N LYS A 106 2.59 -1.84 -18.81
CA LYS A 106 2.52 -2.37 -17.44
C LYS A 106 1.60 -1.54 -16.55
N ALA A 107 1.65 -0.21 -16.67
CA ALA A 107 0.78 0.68 -15.91
C ALA A 107 -0.70 0.46 -16.27
N LEU A 108 -1.03 0.35 -17.56
CA LEU A 108 -2.39 0.03 -18.02
C LEU A 108 -2.83 -1.38 -17.62
N GLN A 109 -1.94 -2.39 -17.70
CA GLN A 109 -2.26 -3.74 -17.26
C GLN A 109 -2.69 -3.75 -15.79
N LEU A 110 -1.91 -3.09 -14.91
CA LEU A 110 -2.25 -2.97 -13.48
C LEU A 110 -3.58 -2.24 -13.26
N TYR A 111 -3.92 -1.26 -14.10
CA TYR A 111 -5.22 -0.61 -14.07
C TYR A 111 -6.36 -1.57 -14.45
N TYR A 112 -6.20 -2.33 -15.53
CA TYR A 112 -7.20 -3.33 -15.95
C TYR A 112 -7.35 -4.46 -14.92
N ASP A 113 -6.28 -4.86 -14.26
CA ASP A 113 -6.34 -5.84 -13.17
C ASP A 113 -7.22 -5.32 -12.01
N LEU A 114 -7.12 -4.02 -11.67
CA LEU A 114 -7.99 -3.39 -10.68
C LEU A 114 -9.45 -3.35 -11.13
N LEU A 115 -9.71 -3.05 -12.40
CA LEU A 115 -11.08 -3.10 -12.96
C LEU A 115 -11.65 -4.52 -12.94
N ALA A 116 -10.84 -5.54 -13.23
CA ALA A 116 -11.24 -6.95 -13.14
C ALA A 116 -11.61 -7.35 -11.70
N LEU A 117 -10.96 -6.73 -10.70
CA LEU A 117 -11.31 -6.87 -9.29
C LEU A 117 -12.57 -6.03 -8.90
N LYS A 118 -13.26 -5.44 -9.89
CA LYS A 118 -14.45 -4.58 -9.73
C LYS A 118 -14.19 -3.28 -8.94
N GLU A 119 -12.94 -2.81 -8.95
CA GLU A 119 -12.64 -1.49 -8.39
C GLU A 119 -13.18 -0.39 -9.32
N PRO A 120 -13.98 0.56 -8.81
CA PRO A 120 -14.50 1.65 -9.63
C PRO A 120 -13.36 2.54 -10.16
N PRO A 121 -13.39 2.96 -11.47
CA PRO A 121 -12.35 3.83 -12.04
C PRO A 121 -12.07 5.09 -11.22
N MET A 122 -13.12 5.72 -10.71
CA MET A 122 -12.99 6.94 -9.89
C MET A 122 -12.31 6.69 -8.53
N ARG A 123 -12.44 5.47 -7.98
CA ARG A 123 -11.68 5.07 -6.78
C ARG A 123 -10.20 4.89 -7.10
N VAL A 124 -9.89 4.29 -8.25
CA VAL A 124 -8.50 4.15 -8.72
C VAL A 124 -7.89 5.54 -8.95
N LEU A 125 -8.61 6.46 -9.58
CA LEU A 125 -8.20 7.85 -9.76
C LEU A 125 -7.84 8.53 -8.42
N PHE A 126 -8.73 8.40 -7.43
CA PHE A 126 -8.48 8.93 -6.09
C PHE A 126 -7.21 8.35 -5.45
N LEU A 127 -6.99 7.04 -5.61
CA LEU A 127 -5.81 6.37 -5.05
C LEU A 127 -4.52 6.78 -5.76
N ILE A 128 -4.56 7.01 -7.08
CA ILE A 128 -3.42 7.59 -7.84
C ILE A 128 -3.11 9.00 -7.32
N ALA A 129 -4.12 9.86 -7.20
CA ALA A 129 -3.96 11.22 -6.68
C ALA A 129 -3.36 11.22 -5.26
N ARG A 130 -3.88 10.34 -4.39
CA ARG A 130 -3.36 10.15 -3.04
C ARG A 130 -1.89 9.70 -3.06
N GLN A 131 -1.53 8.74 -3.90
CA GLN A 131 -0.15 8.27 -4.02
C GLN A 131 0.78 9.38 -4.48
N CYS A 132 0.43 10.12 -5.53
CA CYS A 132 1.21 11.25 -6.02
C CYS A 132 1.40 12.34 -4.94
N ASN A 133 0.37 12.60 -4.15
CA ASN A 133 0.43 13.57 -3.05
C ASN A 133 1.35 13.09 -1.90
N LEU A 134 1.29 11.80 -1.54
CA LEU A 134 2.22 11.21 -0.56
C LEU A 134 3.67 11.28 -1.04
N LEU A 135 3.92 11.02 -2.33
CA LEU A 135 5.26 11.15 -2.92
C LEU A 135 5.76 12.59 -2.90
N LEU A 136 4.89 13.55 -3.19
CA LEU A 136 5.21 14.98 -3.13
C LEU A 136 5.60 15.40 -1.71
N GLN A 137 4.82 15.02 -0.71
CA GLN A 137 5.12 15.26 0.70
C GLN A 137 6.42 14.58 1.14
N THR A 138 6.61 13.32 0.73
CA THR A 138 7.84 12.55 1.02
C THR A 138 9.06 13.28 0.48
N LYS A 139 9.01 13.73 -0.77
CA LYS A 139 10.10 14.45 -1.43
C LYS A 139 10.42 15.77 -0.71
N GLU A 140 9.41 16.52 -0.33
CA GLU A 140 9.59 17.76 0.41
C GLU A 140 10.22 17.54 1.80
N LEU A 141 9.73 16.54 2.54
CA LEU A 141 10.26 16.18 3.85
C LEU A 141 11.72 15.69 3.75
N LYS A 142 12.03 14.88 2.72
CA LYS A 142 13.39 14.42 2.48
C LYS A 142 14.34 15.55 2.15
N ASN A 143 13.92 16.53 1.33
CA ASN A 143 14.70 17.70 0.98
C ASN A 143 14.96 18.61 2.21
N ARG A 144 14.07 18.57 3.22
CA ARG A 144 14.25 19.25 4.51
C ARG A 144 15.13 18.46 5.50
N GLY A 145 15.71 17.32 5.08
CA GLY A 145 16.61 16.51 5.89
C GLY A 145 15.95 15.61 6.92
N HIS A 146 14.63 15.38 6.84
CA HIS A 146 13.96 14.44 7.74
C HIS A 146 14.37 13.00 7.48
N ASP A 147 14.50 12.21 8.55
CA ASP A 147 14.73 10.76 8.50
C ASP A 147 13.46 9.98 8.13
N ASN A 148 13.63 8.72 7.76
CA ASN A 148 12.52 7.88 7.30
C ASN A 148 11.43 7.70 8.36
N LYS A 149 11.78 7.63 9.65
CA LYS A 149 10.82 7.48 10.75
C LYS A 149 9.92 8.70 10.87
N THR A 150 10.51 9.88 10.82
CA THR A 150 9.78 11.15 10.83
C THR A 150 8.92 11.33 9.58
N ILE A 151 9.44 10.95 8.40
CA ILE A 151 8.68 10.96 7.15
C ILE A 151 7.45 10.05 7.29
N ALA A 152 7.63 8.79 7.71
CA ALA A 152 6.53 7.84 7.90
C ALA A 152 5.40 8.41 8.77
N SER A 153 5.77 8.97 9.93
CA SER A 153 4.82 9.57 10.87
C SER A 153 4.05 10.75 10.24
N LYS A 154 4.75 11.62 9.48
CA LYS A 154 4.14 12.81 8.87
C LYS A 154 3.22 12.48 7.70
N ILE A 155 3.56 11.49 6.88
CA ILE A 155 2.71 11.07 5.74
C ILE A 155 1.68 10.00 6.11
N GLY A 156 1.69 9.51 7.36
CA GLY A 156 0.72 8.54 7.86
C GLY A 156 0.87 7.13 7.29
N VAL A 157 2.13 6.69 7.06
CA VAL A 157 2.43 5.33 6.60
C VAL A 157 3.23 4.56 7.67
N PRO A 158 3.20 3.21 7.66
CA PRO A 158 4.02 2.43 8.56
C PRO A 158 5.52 2.74 8.39
N PRO A 159 6.32 2.74 9.47
CA PRO A 159 7.75 3.09 9.42
C PRO A 159 8.55 2.29 8.39
N PHE A 160 8.29 0.99 8.24
CA PHE A 160 8.97 0.13 7.27
C PHE A 160 8.63 0.47 5.80
N ALA A 161 7.47 1.10 5.54
CA ALA A 161 7.08 1.50 4.20
C ALA A 161 7.78 2.80 3.74
N ALA A 162 8.25 3.63 4.68
CA ALA A 162 8.85 4.94 4.35
C ALA A 162 10.00 4.84 3.33
N GLY A 163 10.85 3.82 3.45
CA GLY A 163 11.94 3.57 2.50
C GLY A 163 11.45 3.40 1.06
N LYS A 164 10.35 2.67 0.86
CA LYS A 164 9.71 2.48 -0.45
C LYS A 164 9.20 3.81 -1.02
N TYR A 165 8.53 4.63 -0.18
CA TYR A 165 8.05 5.96 -0.60
C TYR A 165 9.19 6.91 -0.95
N VAL A 166 10.28 6.90 -0.18
CA VAL A 166 11.48 7.72 -0.46
C VAL A 166 12.12 7.30 -1.78
N ALA A 167 12.28 5.99 -2.01
CA ALA A 167 12.80 5.46 -3.25
C ALA A 167 11.91 5.84 -4.45
N GLN A 168 10.60 5.61 -4.36
CA GLN A 168 9.66 5.96 -5.42
C GLN A 168 9.64 7.47 -5.69
N ALA A 169 9.64 8.32 -4.65
CA ALA A 169 9.66 9.77 -4.79
C ALA A 169 10.92 10.29 -5.49
N SER A 170 12.06 9.56 -5.40
CA SER A 170 13.30 9.96 -6.08
C SER A 170 13.19 9.90 -7.61
N HIS A 171 12.36 9.02 -8.15
CA HIS A 171 12.17 8.82 -9.59
C HIS A 171 11.39 9.97 -10.27
N PHE A 172 10.72 10.81 -9.49
CA PHE A 172 9.91 11.90 -10.03
C PHE A 172 10.52 13.28 -9.75
N LYS A 173 10.41 14.19 -10.71
CA LYS A 173 10.58 15.63 -10.44
C LYS A 173 9.36 16.16 -9.67
N THR A 174 9.57 17.15 -8.80
CA THR A 174 8.48 17.79 -8.03
C THR A 174 7.39 18.39 -8.94
N SER A 175 7.79 18.96 -10.09
CA SER A 175 6.88 19.50 -11.08
C SER A 175 5.97 18.43 -11.69
N VAL A 176 6.50 17.23 -11.96
CA VAL A 176 5.73 16.10 -12.51
C VAL A 176 4.67 15.65 -11.50
N LEU A 177 5.02 15.48 -10.23
CA LEU A 177 4.06 15.09 -9.19
C LEU A 177 2.97 16.15 -8.98
N LYS A 178 3.33 17.45 -8.99
CA LYS A 178 2.34 18.55 -8.91
C LYS A 178 1.39 18.53 -10.10
N ASN A 179 1.92 18.33 -11.30
CA ASN A 179 1.09 18.24 -12.52
C ASN A 179 0.18 17.00 -12.48
N ALA A 180 0.69 15.85 -12.03
CA ALA A 180 -0.11 14.63 -11.88
C ALA A 180 -1.31 14.83 -10.94
N VAL A 181 -1.10 15.46 -9.79
CA VAL A 181 -2.20 15.79 -8.85
C VAL A 181 -3.21 16.74 -9.51
N LYS A 182 -2.75 17.76 -10.23
CA LYS A 182 -3.63 18.69 -10.95
C LYS A 182 -4.45 17.96 -12.01
N GLN A 183 -3.81 17.11 -12.82
CA GLN A 183 -4.49 16.32 -13.84
C GLN A 183 -5.53 15.36 -13.24
N CYS A 184 -5.28 14.77 -12.07
CA CYS A 184 -6.28 13.96 -11.37
C CYS A 184 -7.54 14.76 -11.04
N VAL A 185 -7.39 16.02 -10.58
CA VAL A 185 -8.55 16.90 -10.28
C VAL A 185 -9.30 17.27 -11.55
N GLU A 186 -8.60 17.63 -12.63
CA GLU A 186 -9.19 17.95 -13.93
C GLU A 186 -9.94 16.74 -14.53
N THR A 187 -9.38 15.54 -14.37
CA THR A 187 -10.00 14.29 -14.80
C THR A 187 -11.28 14.01 -14.01
N GLU A 188 -11.25 14.17 -12.68
CA GLU A 188 -12.42 14.01 -11.82
C GLU A 188 -13.55 14.98 -12.23
N GLU A 189 -13.21 16.24 -12.48
CA GLU A 189 -14.16 17.25 -12.93
C GLU A 189 -14.76 16.92 -14.31
N ALA A 190 -13.93 16.44 -15.26
CA ALA A 190 -14.38 16.03 -16.58
C ALA A 190 -15.38 14.87 -16.53
N VAL A 191 -15.16 13.89 -15.65
CA VAL A 191 -16.09 12.77 -15.46
C VAL A 191 -17.38 13.24 -14.76
N LYS A 192 -17.26 13.99 -13.66
CA LYS A 192 -18.43 14.48 -12.91
C LYS A 192 -19.34 15.42 -13.72
N SER A 193 -18.76 16.16 -14.66
CA SER A 193 -19.52 17.02 -15.59
C SER A 193 -20.06 16.29 -16.83
N GLY A 194 -19.82 14.97 -16.94
CA GLY A 194 -20.26 14.17 -18.08
C GLY A 194 -19.48 14.41 -19.39
N ARG A 195 -18.37 15.15 -19.33
CA ARG A 195 -17.52 15.43 -20.52
C ARG A 195 -16.73 14.20 -20.98
N MET A 196 -16.44 13.25 -20.08
CA MET A 196 -15.67 12.06 -20.39
C MET A 196 -16.21 10.84 -19.64
N ASN A 197 -16.02 9.66 -20.25
CA ASN A 197 -16.26 8.39 -19.57
C ASN A 197 -15.19 8.14 -18.51
N ASP A 198 -15.58 7.58 -17.38
CA ASP A 198 -14.72 7.37 -16.21
C ASP A 198 -13.53 6.44 -16.49
N MET A 199 -13.77 5.30 -17.14
CA MET A 199 -12.72 4.33 -17.47
C MET A 199 -11.67 4.94 -18.40
N MET A 200 -12.11 5.53 -19.51
CA MET A 200 -11.23 6.14 -20.51
C MET A 200 -10.46 7.33 -19.94
N SER A 201 -11.07 8.10 -19.06
CA SER A 201 -10.42 9.25 -18.42
C SER A 201 -9.22 8.86 -17.58
N VAL A 202 -9.34 7.75 -16.83
CA VAL A 202 -8.21 7.22 -16.04
C VAL A 202 -7.12 6.63 -16.93
N GLU A 203 -7.46 5.96 -18.02
CA GLU A 203 -6.48 5.48 -19.01
C GLU A 203 -5.65 6.64 -19.59
N ILE A 204 -6.32 7.69 -20.04
CA ILE A 204 -5.66 8.89 -20.59
C ILE A 204 -4.77 9.54 -19.53
N LEU A 205 -5.24 9.64 -18.28
CA LEU A 205 -4.43 10.17 -17.19
C LEU A 205 -3.15 9.35 -16.99
N ILE A 206 -3.25 8.02 -16.90
CA ILE A 206 -2.09 7.13 -16.72
C ILE A 206 -1.05 7.37 -17.83
N LEU A 207 -1.50 7.53 -19.07
CA LEU A 207 -0.60 7.79 -20.20
C LEU A 207 -0.03 9.21 -20.22
N SER A 208 -0.78 10.20 -19.74
CA SER A 208 -0.37 11.62 -19.74
C SER A 208 0.62 11.98 -18.63
N VAL A 209 0.62 11.23 -17.53
CA VAL A 209 1.52 11.43 -16.39
C VAL A 209 2.91 10.82 -16.63
N LEU A 210 3.10 10.08 -17.74
CA LEU A 210 4.42 9.55 -18.10
C LEU A 210 5.44 10.69 -18.18
N PRO A 211 6.57 10.62 -17.46
CA PRO A 211 7.60 11.65 -17.54
C PRO A 211 8.20 11.68 -18.95
N SER A 212 8.17 12.85 -19.56
CA SER A 212 8.83 13.16 -20.84
C SER A 212 10.36 13.06 -20.71
#